data_dccc3145bbf5acaa75c278e532cd60e6
#
_entry.id   dccc3145bbf5acaa75c278e532cd60e6
#
_cell.length_a   1.000
_cell.length_b   1.000
_cell.length_c   1.000
_cell.angle_alpha   90.00
_cell.angle_beta   90.00
_cell.angle_gamma   90.00
#
_symmetry.space_group_name_H-M   'P 1'
#
loop_
_entity.id
_entity.type
_entity.pdbx_description
1 polymer ?
#
loop_
_entity_poly.entity_id
_entity_poly.type
_entity_poly.pdbx_seq_one_letter_code
_entity_poly.pdbx_strand_id
1 'polypeptide(L)'
;MAKFDLKDDSVVVVIGSGAGGGTLGSQLAQHGVRTVIMEAGGRHEIEDFVNDEWGMFGKISWLDKRTTSGSWRVAKDFAGLPAWIVKAVGGSTVHWAGASLRFQEHEWKVKSHYGKIPGAKLLDWQIDAKEIAPW
;
A
#
# COMPACT_ATOMS: atom_id res chain seq x y z
N MET A 1 24.80 -7.84 -0.71
CA MET A 1 23.64 -7.62 0.17
C MET A 1 24.17 -7.13 1.51
N ALA A 2 23.71 -5.98 2.00
CA ALA A 2 24.14 -5.47 3.30
C ALA A 2 23.70 -6.44 4.41
N LYS A 3 24.60 -6.77 5.32
CA LYS A 3 24.26 -7.57 6.49
C LYS A 3 23.96 -6.62 7.64
N PHE A 4 22.82 -6.81 8.28
CA PHE A 4 22.42 -6.06 9.47
C PHE A 4 22.47 -6.98 10.67
N ASP A 5 22.93 -6.45 11.80
CA ASP A 5 22.85 -7.14 13.08
C ASP A 5 21.39 -7.08 13.56
N LEU A 6 20.80 -8.24 13.86
CA LEU A 6 19.43 -8.32 14.39
C LEU A 6 19.28 -7.70 15.79
N LYS A 7 20.39 -7.42 16.46
CA LYS A 7 20.42 -6.75 17.77
C LYS A 7 20.72 -5.25 17.69
N ASP A 8 20.91 -4.72 16.48
CA ASP A 8 21.16 -3.30 16.24
C ASP A 8 19.85 -2.52 16.38
N ASP A 9 19.61 -1.94 17.54
CA ASP A 9 18.44 -1.13 17.86
C ASP A 9 18.48 0.29 17.27
N SER A 10 19.59 0.66 16.61
CA SER A 10 19.73 1.93 15.88
C SER A 10 19.14 1.89 14.46
N VAL A 11 18.64 0.74 14.01
CA VAL A 11 18.09 0.56 12.67
C VAL A 11 16.57 0.41 12.72
N VAL A 12 15.87 1.25 11.98
CA VAL A 12 14.41 1.09 11.76
C VAL A 12 14.18 0.22 10.55
N VAL A 13 13.36 -0.82 10.73
CA VAL A 13 12.94 -1.72 9.65
C VAL A 13 11.52 -1.37 9.23
N VAL A 14 11.36 -1.02 7.96
CA VAL A 14 10.05 -0.76 7.33
C VAL A 14 9.70 -1.97 6.47
N ILE A 15 8.52 -2.55 6.67
CA ILE A 15 8.04 -3.71 5.90
C ILE A 15 7.12 -3.23 4.78
N GLY A 16 7.55 -3.43 3.55
CA GLY A 16 6.87 -3.00 2.32
C GLY A 16 7.31 -1.61 1.87
N SER A 17 7.53 -1.45 0.57
CA SER A 17 7.95 -0.20 -0.08
C SER A 17 6.83 0.52 -0.83
N GLY A 18 5.57 0.17 -0.57
CA GLY A 18 4.42 0.87 -1.13
C GLY A 18 4.31 2.32 -0.66
N ALA A 19 3.21 3.00 -0.95
CA ALA A 19 3.00 4.42 -0.66
C ALA A 19 3.36 4.79 0.79
N GLY A 20 2.86 4.05 1.78
CA GLY A 20 3.14 4.31 3.20
C GLY A 20 4.59 4.04 3.58
N GLY A 21 5.09 2.83 3.28
CA GLY A 21 6.45 2.43 3.67
C GLY A 21 7.54 3.19 2.93
N GLY A 22 7.33 3.47 1.65
CA GLY A 22 8.25 4.29 0.87
C GLY A 22 8.36 5.73 1.39
N THR A 23 7.23 6.35 1.69
CA THR A 23 7.18 7.70 2.27
C THR A 23 7.82 7.74 3.65
N LEU A 24 7.43 6.83 4.55
CA LEU A 24 8.01 6.75 5.90
C LEU A 24 9.52 6.51 5.84
N GLY A 25 9.97 5.55 5.06
CA GLY A 25 11.39 5.23 4.94
C GLY A 25 12.21 6.40 4.37
N SER A 26 11.66 7.11 3.39
CA SER A 26 12.28 8.33 2.84
C SER A 26 12.41 9.42 3.91
N GLN A 27 11.34 9.69 4.65
CA GLN A 27 11.36 10.69 5.72
C GLN A 27 12.36 10.33 6.83
N LEU A 28 12.36 9.10 7.30
CA LEU A 28 13.32 8.64 8.31
C LEU A 28 14.77 8.81 7.82
N ALA A 29 15.05 8.40 6.59
CA ALA A 29 16.40 8.53 6.01
C ALA A 29 16.83 10.00 5.88
N GLN A 30 15.94 10.90 5.45
CA GLN A 30 16.21 12.34 5.37
C GLN A 30 16.52 12.96 6.74
N HIS A 31 15.94 12.41 7.80
CA HIS A 31 16.25 12.82 9.20
C HIS A 31 17.46 12.08 9.81
N GLY A 32 18.23 11.38 8.99
CA GLY A 32 19.45 10.71 9.42
C GLY A 32 19.24 9.39 10.17
N VAL A 33 18.02 8.87 10.17
CA VAL A 33 17.72 7.57 10.78
C VAL A 33 18.17 6.45 9.85
N ARG A 34 18.98 5.53 10.35
CA ARG A 34 19.36 4.33 9.60
C ARG A 34 18.10 3.48 9.34
N THR A 35 17.71 3.37 8.07
CA THR A 35 16.46 2.73 7.71
C THR A 35 16.69 1.61 6.69
N VAL A 36 16.02 0.49 6.89
CA VAL A 36 15.97 -0.66 5.96
C VAL A 36 14.54 -0.86 5.55
N ILE A 37 14.28 -0.83 4.24
CA ILE A 37 12.98 -1.18 3.69
C ILE A 37 13.05 -2.60 3.14
N MET A 38 12.23 -3.49 3.68
CA MET A 38 12.08 -4.87 3.20
C MET A 38 10.91 -4.94 2.22
N GLU A 39 11.18 -5.36 0.99
CA GLU A 39 10.15 -5.50 -0.04
C GLU A 39 10.10 -6.95 -0.55
N ALA A 40 8.89 -7.49 -0.70
CA ALA A 40 8.69 -8.85 -1.16
C ALA A 40 8.71 -8.98 -2.69
N GLY A 41 8.48 -7.88 -3.41
CA GLY A 41 8.44 -7.83 -4.87
C GLY A 41 9.75 -7.40 -5.51
N GLY A 42 9.84 -7.60 -6.82
CA GLY A 42 10.96 -7.15 -7.64
C GLY A 42 10.87 -5.66 -8.00
N ARG A 43 11.98 -5.11 -8.46
CA ARG A 43 12.01 -3.79 -9.09
C ARG A 43 11.60 -3.93 -10.55
N HIS A 44 10.77 -2.99 -11.01
CA HIS A 44 10.39 -2.83 -12.40
C HIS A 44 10.96 -1.51 -12.93
N GLU A 45 11.43 -1.52 -14.16
CA GLU A 45 11.87 -0.32 -14.86
C GLU A 45 10.71 0.26 -15.69
N ILE A 46 10.86 1.47 -16.20
CA ILE A 46 9.78 2.17 -16.93
C ILE A 46 9.30 1.37 -18.14
N GLU A 47 10.21 0.67 -18.80
CA GLU A 47 9.95 -0.15 -19.98
C GLU A 47 9.11 -1.41 -19.68
N ASP A 48 9.05 -1.81 -18.44
CA ASP A 48 8.21 -2.93 -18.00
C ASP A 48 6.73 -2.54 -17.96
N PHE A 49 6.44 -1.25 -17.92
CA PHE A 49 5.07 -0.72 -17.86
C PHE A 49 4.51 -0.54 -19.26
N VAL A 50 3.47 -1.30 -19.57
CA VAL A 50 2.77 -1.24 -20.85
C VAL A 50 1.46 -0.47 -20.66
N ASN A 51 1.19 0.53 -21.48
CA ASN A 51 -0.06 1.28 -21.45
C ASN A 51 -1.21 0.48 -22.12
N ASP A 52 -1.44 -0.71 -21.59
CA ASP A 52 -2.46 -1.65 -22.00
C ASP A 52 -2.92 -2.44 -20.77
N GLU A 53 -4.20 -2.34 -20.43
CA GLU A 53 -4.78 -2.99 -19.26
C GLU A 53 -4.51 -4.51 -19.23
N TRP A 54 -4.71 -5.17 -20.35
CA TRP A 54 -4.54 -6.63 -20.45
C TRP A 54 -3.06 -7.04 -20.32
N GLY A 55 -2.18 -6.30 -20.97
CA GLY A 55 -0.74 -6.52 -20.86
C GLY A 55 -0.21 -6.29 -19.45
N MET A 56 -0.72 -5.24 -18.77
CA MET A 56 -0.33 -4.92 -17.41
C MET A 56 -0.86 -5.90 -16.39
N PHE A 57 -2.09 -6.37 -16.54
CA PHE A 57 -2.66 -7.39 -15.66
C PHE A 57 -1.81 -8.67 -15.62
N GLY A 58 -1.24 -9.07 -16.75
CA GLY A 58 -0.37 -10.24 -16.82
C GLY A 58 1.01 -10.06 -16.19
N LYS A 59 1.53 -8.83 -16.21
CA LYS A 59 2.92 -8.55 -15.80
C LYS A 59 3.04 -8.07 -14.35
N ILE A 60 2.14 -7.25 -13.87
CA ILE A 60 2.32 -6.51 -12.62
C ILE A 60 1.25 -6.82 -11.59
N SER A 61 0.01 -7.05 -11.98
CA SER A 61 -1.01 -7.43 -11.02
C SER A 61 -0.87 -8.90 -10.65
N TRP A 62 -0.57 -9.13 -9.43
CA TRP A 62 -0.22 -10.44 -8.94
C TRP A 62 -1.27 -11.03 -8.03
N LEU A 63 -1.88 -12.10 -8.51
CA LEU A 63 -2.41 -13.13 -7.66
C LEU A 63 -1.33 -14.22 -7.53
N ASP A 64 -0.38 -14.02 -6.65
CA ASP A 64 0.37 -15.17 -6.18
C ASP A 64 -0.60 -16.06 -5.40
N LYS A 65 -0.91 -17.23 -5.95
CA LYS A 65 -1.79 -18.21 -5.29
C LYS A 65 -1.36 -18.54 -3.87
N ARG A 66 -0.09 -18.36 -3.54
CA ARG A 66 0.46 -18.56 -2.19
C ARG A 66 0.13 -17.42 -1.23
N THR A 67 -0.03 -16.20 -1.73
CA THR A 67 -0.32 -15.01 -0.93
C THR A 67 -1.80 -14.63 -0.94
N THR A 68 -2.54 -15.09 -1.94
CA THR A 68 -3.97 -14.83 -2.10
C THR A 68 -4.85 -16.05 -1.80
N SER A 69 -4.25 -17.21 -1.54
CA SER A 69 -4.95 -18.45 -1.14
C SER A 69 -5.48 -18.42 0.29
N GLY A 70 -5.62 -17.25 0.89
CA GLY A 70 -6.30 -17.07 2.16
C GLY A 70 -7.77 -17.46 2.09
N SER A 71 -8.44 -17.38 3.23
CA SER A 71 -9.88 -17.64 3.39
C SER A 71 -10.79 -16.63 2.68
N TRP A 72 -10.26 -15.80 1.82
CA TRP A 72 -11.00 -14.78 1.10
C TRP A 72 -11.89 -15.41 0.05
N ARG A 73 -13.18 -15.17 0.15
CA ARG A 73 -14.19 -15.71 -0.75
C ARG A 73 -13.89 -15.41 -2.21
N VAL A 74 -13.41 -14.19 -2.50
CA VAL A 74 -13.05 -13.77 -3.86
C VAL A 74 -11.91 -14.60 -4.44
N ALA A 75 -10.88 -14.94 -3.66
CA ALA A 75 -9.77 -15.76 -4.13
C ALA A 75 -10.19 -17.22 -4.38
N LYS A 76 -11.21 -17.73 -3.66
CA LYS A 76 -11.77 -19.06 -3.85
C LYS A 76 -12.71 -19.14 -5.05
N ASP A 77 -13.59 -18.16 -5.18
CA ASP A 77 -14.70 -18.18 -6.16
C ASP A 77 -14.23 -17.70 -7.55
N PHE A 78 -13.16 -16.90 -7.58
CA PHE A 78 -12.62 -16.29 -8.80
C PHE A 78 -11.10 -16.48 -8.88
N ALA A 79 -10.66 -17.73 -8.78
CA ALA A 79 -9.25 -18.09 -8.94
C ALA A 79 -8.77 -17.70 -10.35
N GLY A 80 -7.90 -16.72 -10.45
CA GLY A 80 -7.38 -16.20 -11.71
C GLY A 80 -7.82 -14.78 -12.07
N LEU A 81 -8.72 -14.16 -11.28
CA LEU A 81 -8.90 -12.72 -11.38
C LEU A 81 -7.67 -12.01 -10.82
N PRO A 82 -7.17 -10.99 -11.52
CA PRO A 82 -6.06 -10.19 -11.03
C PRO A 82 -6.48 -9.49 -9.74
N ALA A 83 -5.69 -9.64 -8.67
CA ALA A 83 -5.82 -8.78 -7.52
C ALA A 83 -5.27 -7.39 -7.89
N TRP A 84 -5.93 -6.35 -7.42
CA TRP A 84 -5.44 -4.97 -7.53
C TRP A 84 -4.26 -4.70 -6.57
N ILE A 85 -3.54 -5.75 -6.22
CA ILE A 85 -2.38 -5.72 -5.33
C ILE A 85 -1.16 -6.08 -6.17
N VAL A 86 -0.15 -5.25 -6.09
CA VAL A 86 1.14 -5.46 -6.74
C VAL A 86 2.19 -5.83 -5.72
N LYS A 87 2.97 -6.83 -6.06
CA LYS A 87 4.15 -7.25 -5.32
C LYS A 87 5.39 -6.75 -6.06
N ALA A 88 5.72 -5.50 -5.82
CA ALA A 88 6.83 -4.80 -6.48
C ALA A 88 7.41 -3.71 -5.57
N VAL A 89 8.64 -3.30 -5.83
CA VAL A 89 9.22 -2.08 -5.25
C VAL A 89 8.34 -0.90 -5.63
N GLY A 90 7.81 -0.18 -4.63
CA GLY A 90 6.82 0.86 -4.81
C GLY A 90 5.37 0.42 -4.58
N GLY A 91 5.13 -0.91 -4.50
CA GLY A 91 3.81 -1.48 -4.26
C GLY A 91 2.81 -1.16 -5.36
N SER A 92 1.52 -1.17 -5.04
CA SER A 92 0.45 -0.90 -6.02
C SER A 92 0.46 0.52 -6.59
N THR A 93 1.21 1.43 -5.99
CA THR A 93 1.36 2.80 -6.50
C THR A 93 2.08 2.85 -7.85
N VAL A 94 2.88 1.85 -8.21
CA VAL A 94 3.63 1.81 -9.48
C VAL A 94 2.72 1.70 -10.71
N HIS A 95 1.48 1.25 -10.55
CA HIS A 95 0.48 1.22 -11.63
C HIS A 95 -0.80 1.99 -11.27
N TRP A 96 -0.65 3.03 -10.50
CA TRP A 96 -1.76 3.89 -10.13
C TRP A 96 -2.40 4.55 -11.35
N ALA A 97 -3.72 4.40 -11.46
CA ALA A 97 -4.50 4.90 -12.61
C ALA A 97 -4.83 6.40 -12.53
N GLY A 98 -4.21 7.15 -11.61
CA GLY A 98 -4.40 8.59 -11.51
C GLY A 98 -5.62 9.04 -10.71
N ALA A 99 -6.40 8.11 -10.14
CA ALA A 99 -7.55 8.49 -9.31
C ALA A 99 -7.07 9.06 -7.97
N SER A 100 -7.25 10.38 -7.80
CA SER A 100 -6.75 11.13 -6.63
C SER A 100 -7.75 12.17 -6.20
N LEU A 101 -8.92 11.71 -5.81
CA LEU A 101 -9.97 12.60 -5.29
C LEU A 101 -9.61 13.03 -3.87
N ARG A 102 -9.83 14.34 -3.61
CA ARG A 102 -9.67 14.88 -2.26
C ARG A 102 -10.82 14.39 -1.37
N PHE A 103 -10.48 13.86 -0.20
CA PHE A 103 -11.47 13.48 0.80
C PHE A 103 -12.29 14.68 1.26
N GLN A 104 -13.59 14.49 1.40
CA GLN A 104 -14.49 15.46 2.00
C GLN A 104 -14.32 15.46 3.53
N GLU A 105 -14.65 16.58 4.18
CA GLU A 105 -14.47 16.69 5.64
C GLU A 105 -15.21 15.59 6.43
N HIS A 106 -16.42 15.21 5.99
CA HIS A 106 -17.20 14.18 6.65
C HIS A 106 -16.61 12.77 6.53
N GLU A 107 -15.77 12.52 5.52
CA GLU A 107 -15.13 11.19 5.32
C GLU A 107 -14.08 10.90 6.39
N TRP A 108 -13.53 11.92 7.03
CA TRP A 108 -12.64 11.75 8.19
C TRP A 108 -13.42 11.43 9.47
N LYS A 109 -14.70 11.74 9.52
CA LYS A 109 -15.57 11.62 10.69
C LYS A 109 -16.85 10.85 10.36
N VAL A 110 -16.69 9.74 9.64
CA VAL A 110 -17.80 8.95 9.11
C VAL A 110 -18.77 8.47 10.20
N LYS A 111 -18.24 7.98 11.33
CA LYS A 111 -19.07 7.53 12.44
C LYS A 111 -19.84 8.69 13.09
N SER A 112 -19.16 9.82 13.33
CA SER A 112 -19.79 11.01 13.90
C SER A 112 -20.83 11.62 12.96
N HIS A 113 -20.59 11.55 11.65
CA HIS A 113 -21.47 12.12 10.63
C HIS A 113 -22.73 11.28 10.39
N TYR A 114 -22.56 9.96 10.19
CA TYR A 114 -23.67 9.05 9.85
C TYR A 114 -24.27 8.30 11.04
N GLY A 115 -23.64 8.36 12.21
CA GLY A 115 -24.08 7.64 13.39
C GLY A 115 -23.87 6.13 13.27
N LYS A 116 -24.68 5.38 14.02
CA LYS A 116 -24.62 3.91 14.02
C LYS A 116 -25.43 3.35 12.85
N ILE A 117 -24.74 2.69 11.92
CA ILE A 117 -25.39 1.96 10.82
C ILE A 117 -25.38 0.45 11.19
N PRO A 118 -26.56 -0.22 11.21
CA PRO A 118 -26.62 -1.65 11.49
C PRO A 118 -25.77 -2.45 10.49
N GLY A 119 -24.93 -3.36 11.02
CA GLY A 119 -24.02 -4.17 10.21
C GLY A 119 -22.71 -3.50 9.78
N ALA A 120 -22.55 -2.19 9.96
CA ALA A 120 -21.32 -1.48 9.66
C ALA A 120 -20.49 -1.20 10.93
N LYS A 121 -19.16 -1.35 10.82
CA LYS A 121 -18.19 -0.99 11.87
C LYS A 121 -17.51 0.33 11.49
N LEU A 122 -18.24 1.43 11.64
CA LEU A 122 -17.71 2.75 11.35
C LEU A 122 -16.87 3.28 12.51
N LEU A 123 -15.75 3.90 12.20
CA LEU A 123 -14.90 4.64 13.13
C LEU A 123 -14.54 5.98 12.51
N ASP A 124 -14.33 6.98 13.34
CA ASP A 124 -13.71 8.22 12.90
C ASP A 124 -12.20 8.06 12.82
N TRP A 125 -11.58 8.71 11.86
CA TRP A 125 -10.14 8.82 11.82
C TRP A 125 -9.64 9.65 13.00
N GLN A 126 -8.44 9.32 13.51
CA GLN A 126 -7.80 10.07 14.61
C GLN A 126 -7.33 11.46 14.18
N ILE A 127 -7.25 11.70 12.89
CA ILE A 127 -6.86 12.94 12.24
C ILE A 127 -8.07 13.58 11.55
N ASP A 128 -7.95 14.85 11.19
CA ASP A 128 -8.98 15.58 10.43
C ASP A 128 -8.39 16.26 9.17
N ALA A 129 -9.28 16.86 8.38
CA ALA A 129 -8.89 17.50 7.13
C ALA A 129 -7.93 18.69 7.34
N LYS A 130 -8.00 19.38 8.47
CA LYS A 130 -7.12 20.53 8.77
C LYS A 130 -5.71 20.11 9.11
N GLU A 131 -5.57 18.97 9.81
CA GLU A 131 -4.26 18.39 10.14
C GLU A 131 -3.54 17.86 8.90
N ILE A 132 -4.30 17.34 7.93
CA ILE A 132 -3.74 16.79 6.68
C ILE A 132 -3.50 17.87 5.62
N ALA A 133 -4.26 18.97 5.62
CA ALA A 133 -4.21 19.99 4.58
C ALA A 133 -2.81 20.56 4.27
N PRO A 134 -1.86 20.68 5.22
CA PRO A 134 -0.50 21.15 4.95
C PRO A 134 0.38 20.17 4.18
N TRP A 135 0.00 18.89 4.10
CA TRP A 135 0.77 17.80 3.50
C TRP A 135 0.22 17.39 2.13
#